data_5e2216a4080cbe4a2cab9335b289861f
#
_entry.id   5e2216a4080cbe4a2cab9335b289861f
#
_cell.length_a   1.000
_cell.length_b   1.000
_cell.length_c   1.000
_cell.angle_alpha   90.00
_cell.angle_beta   90.00
_cell.angle_gamma   90.00
#
_symmetry.space_group_name_H-M   'P 1'
#
loop_
_entity.id
_entity.type
_entity.pdbx_description
1 polymer ?
#
loop_
_entity_poly.entity_id
_entity_poly.type
_entity_poly.pdbx_seq_one_letter_code
_entity_poly.pdbx_strand_id
1 'polypeptide(L)'
;MSAAIASKAGGVVAQGLTKRFKTGRSQVTVLKGVDFEARPGEVTMVMGPSGSGKSTLIATLSGLMRPDEGKVSALGADLWSRRGGRIDRFRLDHCGFIFQGFNLFPALTAFEQVATVLRYKGMKRKAARDLAIEALTEVGLERRLRQRPSELSGGEKQRVAIARALAKQPDLVFADEPTSALDGESGQIVVR
;
A
#
# COMPACT_ATOMS: atom_id res chain seq x y z
N MET A 1 21.48 10.24 -26.26
CA MET A 1 21.47 11.29 -25.22
C MET A 1 20.30 10.97 -24.28
N SER A 2 20.58 10.33 -23.17
CA SER A 2 19.55 9.97 -22.17
C SER A 2 19.29 11.22 -21.33
N ALA A 3 18.13 11.86 -21.53
CA ALA A 3 17.68 12.92 -20.63
C ALA A 3 17.41 12.29 -19.26
N ALA A 4 18.26 12.57 -18.29
CA ALA A 4 17.98 12.27 -16.89
C ALA A 4 16.76 13.12 -16.50
N ILE A 5 15.58 12.48 -16.43
CA ILE A 5 14.40 13.10 -15.82
C ILE A 5 14.74 13.25 -14.34
N ALA A 6 15.14 14.46 -13.95
CA ALA A 6 15.26 14.83 -12.56
C ALA A 6 13.87 14.70 -11.94
N SER A 7 13.63 13.62 -11.21
CA SER A 7 12.43 13.43 -10.40
C SER A 7 12.29 14.64 -9.49
N LYS A 8 11.23 15.43 -9.67
CA LYS A 8 10.84 16.41 -8.66
C LYS A 8 10.65 15.63 -7.36
N ALA A 9 11.39 16.02 -6.33
CA ALA A 9 11.36 15.37 -5.03
C ALA A 9 9.90 15.18 -4.58
N GLY A 10 9.45 13.92 -4.38
CA GLY A 10 8.19 13.64 -3.72
C GLY A 10 7.24 12.63 -4.38
N GLY A 11 7.36 12.28 -5.66
CA GLY A 11 6.47 11.35 -6.36
C GLY A 11 7.01 9.93 -6.50
N VAL A 12 6.35 9.14 -7.38
CA VAL A 12 6.80 7.81 -7.81
C VAL A 12 7.01 7.83 -9.32
N VAL A 13 8.20 7.44 -9.76
CA VAL A 13 8.56 7.34 -11.17
C VAL A 13 9.12 5.95 -11.45
N ALA A 14 8.66 5.34 -12.52
CA ALA A 14 9.20 4.07 -12.99
C ALA A 14 9.55 4.14 -14.47
N GLN A 15 10.60 3.43 -14.89
CA GLN A 15 11.08 3.41 -16.26
C GLN A 15 11.39 1.99 -16.69
N GLY A 16 10.80 1.57 -17.81
CA GLY A 16 11.05 0.29 -18.46
C GLY A 16 10.73 -0.94 -17.59
N LEU A 17 9.72 -0.88 -16.73
CA LEU A 17 9.41 -1.96 -15.81
C LEU A 17 9.01 -3.23 -16.56
N THR A 18 9.77 -4.27 -16.35
CA THR A 18 9.43 -5.62 -16.83
C THR A 18 9.33 -6.57 -15.65
N LYS A 19 8.24 -7.35 -15.62
CA LYS A 19 8.03 -8.40 -14.62
C LYS A 19 7.56 -9.68 -15.25
N ARG A 20 8.27 -10.77 -14.93
CA ARG A 20 8.03 -12.12 -15.44
C ARG A 20 7.73 -13.07 -14.28
N PHE A 21 6.82 -13.98 -14.49
CA PHE A 21 6.50 -15.06 -13.56
C PHE A 21 6.74 -16.41 -14.21
N LYS A 22 7.35 -17.33 -13.49
CA LYS A 22 7.48 -18.72 -13.92
C LYS A 22 6.20 -19.48 -13.60
N THR A 23 5.62 -20.15 -14.58
CA THR A 23 4.45 -21.00 -14.42
C THR A 23 4.81 -22.39 -14.96
N GLY A 24 5.28 -23.27 -14.09
CA GLY A 24 5.85 -24.56 -14.49
C GLY A 24 7.08 -24.40 -15.39
N ARG A 25 7.00 -24.91 -16.64
CA ARG A 25 8.06 -24.77 -17.65
C ARG A 25 7.97 -23.49 -18.49
N SER A 26 6.87 -22.75 -18.36
CA SER A 26 6.61 -21.52 -19.13
C SER A 26 6.94 -20.28 -18.31
N GLN A 27 7.18 -19.17 -19.02
CA GLN A 27 7.36 -17.85 -18.41
C GLN A 27 6.33 -16.88 -19.00
N VAL A 28 5.61 -16.18 -18.12
CA VAL A 28 4.62 -15.17 -18.48
C VAL A 28 5.17 -13.80 -18.15
N THR A 29 5.23 -12.90 -19.12
CA THR A 29 5.61 -11.50 -18.90
C THR A 29 4.35 -10.69 -18.62
N VAL A 30 4.21 -10.20 -17.40
CA VAL A 30 3.05 -9.42 -16.93
C VAL A 30 3.24 -7.93 -17.15
N LEU A 31 4.42 -7.39 -16.82
CA LEU A 31 4.79 -6.02 -17.18
C LEU A 31 5.81 -6.06 -18.29
N LYS A 32 5.62 -5.23 -19.33
CA LYS A 32 6.42 -5.25 -20.57
C LYS A 32 6.95 -3.86 -20.87
N GLY A 33 8.05 -3.45 -20.20
CA GLY A 33 8.69 -2.15 -20.42
C GLY A 33 7.80 -0.97 -20.02
N VAL A 34 7.08 -1.06 -18.90
CA VAL A 34 6.10 -0.06 -18.49
C VAL A 34 6.79 1.16 -17.87
N ASP A 35 6.47 2.35 -18.36
CA ASP A 35 6.80 3.62 -17.74
C ASP A 35 5.60 4.13 -16.93
N PHE A 36 5.88 4.79 -15.78
CA PHE A 36 4.85 5.29 -14.88
C PHE A 36 5.35 6.54 -14.15
N GLU A 37 4.46 7.50 -13.96
CA GLU A 37 4.69 8.68 -13.14
C GLU A 37 3.45 9.00 -12.31
N ALA A 38 3.64 9.21 -10.99
CA ALA A 38 2.67 9.79 -10.09
C ALA A 38 3.32 10.97 -9.36
N ARG A 39 2.68 12.13 -9.39
CA ARG A 39 3.19 13.35 -8.80
C ARG A 39 2.73 13.53 -7.35
N PRO A 40 3.47 14.31 -6.55
CA PRO A 40 3.03 14.66 -5.20
C PRO A 40 1.68 15.36 -5.19
N GLY A 41 0.81 14.98 -4.22
CA GLY A 41 -0.51 15.58 -4.07
C GLY A 41 -1.55 15.15 -5.11
N GLU A 42 -1.21 14.20 -5.99
CA GLU A 42 -2.13 13.67 -7.01
C GLU A 42 -2.60 12.26 -6.63
N VAL A 43 -3.84 11.96 -6.99
CA VAL A 43 -4.38 10.60 -7.02
C VAL A 43 -4.25 10.07 -8.45
N THR A 44 -3.43 9.03 -8.62
CA THR A 44 -3.25 8.35 -9.92
C THR A 44 -4.03 7.05 -9.92
N MET A 45 -4.99 6.91 -10.84
CA MET A 45 -5.80 5.70 -10.99
C MET A 45 -5.27 4.83 -12.12
N VAL A 46 -4.96 3.56 -11.82
CA VAL A 46 -4.57 2.55 -12.80
C VAL A 46 -5.78 1.73 -13.18
N MET A 47 -6.24 1.85 -14.43
CA MET A 47 -7.43 1.16 -14.95
C MET A 47 -7.04 0.10 -15.97
N GLY A 48 -7.89 -0.92 -16.10
CA GLY A 48 -7.72 -1.99 -17.07
C GLY A 48 -8.47 -3.28 -16.68
N PRO A 49 -8.60 -4.26 -17.59
CA PRO A 49 -9.30 -5.50 -17.31
C PRO A 49 -8.63 -6.34 -16.24
N SER A 50 -9.34 -7.34 -15.70
CA SER A 50 -8.76 -8.32 -14.79
C SER A 50 -7.58 -9.03 -15.47
N GLY A 51 -6.50 -9.28 -14.72
CA GLY A 51 -5.30 -9.93 -15.24
C GLY A 51 -4.37 -9.03 -16.06
N SER A 52 -4.67 -7.74 -16.25
CA SER A 52 -3.79 -6.81 -17.01
C SER A 52 -2.50 -6.41 -16.29
N GLY A 53 -2.27 -6.88 -15.06
CA GLY A 53 -1.05 -6.60 -14.31
C GLY A 53 -1.11 -5.41 -13.35
N LYS A 54 -2.30 -4.83 -13.07
CA LYS A 54 -2.48 -3.69 -12.15
C LYS A 54 -1.87 -3.93 -10.77
N SER A 55 -2.25 -5.03 -10.12
CA SER A 55 -1.71 -5.40 -8.79
C SER A 55 -0.20 -5.65 -8.82
N THR A 56 0.32 -6.21 -9.94
CA THR A 56 1.77 -6.39 -10.14
C THR A 56 2.48 -5.05 -10.28
N LEU A 57 1.88 -4.11 -11.00
CA LEU A 57 2.42 -2.75 -11.12
C LEU A 57 2.44 -2.05 -9.76
N ILE A 58 1.32 -2.04 -9.03
CA ILE A 58 1.22 -1.45 -7.68
C ILE A 58 2.26 -2.08 -6.74
N ALA A 59 2.38 -3.41 -6.74
CA ALA A 59 3.36 -4.13 -5.91
C ALA A 59 4.81 -3.77 -6.28
N THR A 60 5.09 -3.50 -7.57
CA THR A 60 6.42 -3.13 -8.03
C THR A 60 6.76 -1.68 -7.67
N LEU A 61 5.82 -0.76 -7.91
CA LEU A 61 5.97 0.67 -7.59
C LEU A 61 6.15 0.91 -6.08
N SER A 62 5.50 0.10 -5.26
CA SER A 62 5.51 0.22 -3.81
C SER A 62 6.71 -0.48 -3.13
N GLY A 63 7.54 -1.17 -3.90
CA GLY A 63 8.68 -1.92 -3.36
C GLY A 63 8.32 -3.25 -2.68
N LEU A 64 7.08 -3.75 -2.85
CA LEU A 64 6.70 -5.09 -2.41
C LEU A 64 7.26 -6.18 -3.34
N MET A 65 7.39 -5.86 -4.63
CA MET A 65 7.88 -6.79 -5.64
C MET A 65 9.02 -6.16 -6.44
N ARG A 66 10.14 -6.85 -6.53
CA ARG A 66 11.26 -6.41 -7.35
C ARG A 66 10.95 -6.66 -8.84
N PRO A 67 11.12 -5.66 -9.73
CA PRO A 67 11.05 -5.88 -11.18
C PRO A 67 12.23 -6.73 -11.64
N ASP A 68 12.08 -7.39 -12.78
CA ASP A 68 13.18 -8.12 -13.41
C ASP A 68 14.06 -7.17 -14.23
N GLU A 69 13.44 -6.11 -14.80
CA GLU A 69 14.13 -5.02 -15.51
C GLU A 69 13.48 -3.68 -15.20
N GLY A 70 14.19 -2.60 -15.46
CA GLY A 70 13.73 -1.25 -15.21
C GLY A 70 14.10 -0.73 -13.82
N LYS A 71 13.61 0.48 -13.51
CA LYS A 71 13.92 1.20 -12.27
C LYS A 71 12.65 1.80 -11.68
N VAL A 72 12.61 1.87 -10.34
CA VAL A 72 11.57 2.59 -9.60
C VAL A 72 12.22 3.57 -8.65
N SER A 73 11.88 4.83 -8.79
CA SER A 73 12.24 5.89 -7.86
C SER A 73 10.99 6.35 -7.10
N ALA A 74 11.06 6.40 -5.78
CA ALA A 74 10.00 6.90 -4.93
C ALA A 74 10.59 7.88 -3.91
N LEU A 75 9.95 9.05 -3.75
CA LEU A 75 10.42 10.15 -2.90
C LEU A 75 11.88 10.53 -3.21
N GLY A 76 12.25 10.53 -4.50
CA GLY A 76 13.61 10.86 -4.97
C GLY A 76 14.66 9.78 -4.76
N ALA A 77 14.30 8.60 -4.26
CA ALA A 77 15.23 7.51 -4.00
C ALA A 77 14.94 6.28 -4.87
N ASP A 78 15.98 5.70 -5.48
CA ASP A 78 15.86 4.41 -6.17
C ASP A 78 15.58 3.31 -5.14
N LEU A 79 14.41 2.67 -5.26
CA LEU A 79 13.96 1.66 -4.31
C LEU A 79 14.82 0.41 -4.32
N TRP A 80 15.33 0.02 -5.51
CA TRP A 80 15.98 -1.26 -5.72
C TRP A 80 17.50 -1.19 -5.66
N SER A 81 18.10 0.02 -5.60
CA SER A 81 19.49 0.22 -5.23
C SER A 81 19.74 -0.06 -3.73
N ARG A 82 18.68 -0.04 -2.93
CA ARG A 82 18.71 -0.29 -1.50
C ARG A 82 18.91 -1.78 -1.21
N ARG A 83 19.93 -2.13 -0.44
CA ARG A 83 20.22 -3.51 -0.05
C ARG A 83 19.78 -3.80 1.39
N GLY A 84 19.40 -5.06 1.66
CA GLY A 84 19.00 -5.52 2.99
C GLY A 84 17.67 -4.91 3.45
N GLY A 85 17.44 -4.79 4.75
CA GLY A 85 16.19 -4.27 5.34
C GLY A 85 15.86 -2.80 5.06
N ARG A 86 16.66 -2.11 4.22
CA ARG A 86 16.43 -0.69 3.91
C ARG A 86 15.14 -0.46 3.11
N ILE A 87 14.75 -1.39 2.24
CA ILE A 87 13.48 -1.29 1.51
C ILE A 87 12.29 -1.55 2.44
N ASP A 88 12.42 -2.49 3.37
CA ASP A 88 11.39 -2.76 4.38
C ASP A 88 11.20 -1.55 5.29
N ARG A 89 12.30 -0.92 5.68
CA ARG A 89 12.27 0.31 6.46
C ARG A 89 11.61 1.46 5.69
N PHE A 90 11.96 1.64 4.41
CA PHE A 90 11.32 2.62 3.54
C PHE A 90 9.81 2.39 3.46
N ARG A 91 9.34 1.15 3.25
CA ARG A 91 7.92 0.83 3.23
C ARG A 91 7.24 1.11 4.57
N LEU A 92 7.89 0.77 5.67
CA LEU A 92 7.36 1.02 6.99
C LEU A 92 7.19 2.51 7.26
N ASP A 93 8.17 3.31 6.89
CA ASP A 93 8.19 4.74 7.20
C ASP A 93 7.31 5.56 6.25
N HIS A 94 7.30 5.22 4.95
CA HIS A 94 6.75 6.08 3.90
C HIS A 94 5.52 5.53 3.18
N CYS A 95 5.26 4.20 3.19
CA CYS A 95 4.20 3.62 2.37
C CYS A 95 3.01 3.12 3.18
N GLY A 96 1.80 3.55 2.87
CA GLY A 96 0.54 2.94 3.29
C GLY A 96 0.06 1.93 2.25
N PHE A 97 -0.48 0.78 2.69
CA PHE A 97 -0.99 -0.26 1.79
C PHE A 97 -2.41 -0.64 2.13
N ILE A 98 -3.29 -0.58 1.12
CA ILE A 98 -4.67 -1.07 1.18
C ILE A 98 -4.78 -2.19 0.15
N PHE A 99 -4.97 -3.42 0.60
CA PHE A 99 -5.03 -4.61 -0.26
C PHE A 99 -6.47 -5.04 -0.50
N GLN A 100 -6.77 -5.57 -1.66
CA GLN A 100 -8.06 -6.17 -2.01
C GLN A 100 -8.51 -7.22 -0.99
N GLY A 101 -7.61 -8.09 -0.52
CA GLY A 101 -7.87 -9.12 0.48
C GLY A 101 -7.71 -8.65 1.93
N PHE A 102 -7.68 -7.34 2.22
CA PHE A 102 -7.50 -6.69 3.53
C PHE A 102 -6.16 -6.99 4.22
N ASN A 103 -5.60 -8.18 4.06
CA ASN A 103 -4.37 -8.68 4.72
C ASN A 103 -4.36 -8.40 6.24
N LEU A 104 -5.47 -8.72 6.90
CA LEU A 104 -5.59 -8.67 8.35
C LEU A 104 -5.10 -9.99 8.96
N PHE A 105 -4.37 -9.88 10.07
CA PHE A 105 -3.94 -11.05 10.85
C PHE A 105 -5.13 -11.61 11.61
N PRO A 106 -5.52 -12.88 11.41
CA PRO A 106 -6.74 -13.44 12.04
C PRO A 106 -6.72 -13.43 13.57
N ALA A 107 -5.53 -13.51 14.17
CA ALA A 107 -5.35 -13.54 15.63
C ALA A 107 -5.42 -12.15 16.29
N LEU A 108 -5.29 -11.06 15.52
CA LEU A 108 -5.25 -9.70 16.06
C LEU A 108 -6.62 -9.03 15.98
N THR A 109 -6.98 -8.29 17.02
CA THR A 109 -8.15 -7.40 17.05
C THR A 109 -7.97 -6.20 16.11
N ALA A 110 -9.05 -5.50 15.77
CA ALA A 110 -9.00 -4.27 14.97
C ALA A 110 -7.99 -3.27 15.54
N PHE A 111 -8.02 -3.06 16.85
CA PHE A 111 -7.05 -2.21 17.54
C PHE A 111 -5.60 -2.71 17.37
N GLU A 112 -5.35 -3.99 17.56
CA GLU A 112 -4.01 -4.57 17.47
C GLU A 112 -3.45 -4.53 16.04
N GLN A 113 -4.30 -4.63 15.01
CA GLN A 113 -3.90 -4.46 13.60
C GLN A 113 -3.23 -3.10 13.37
N VAL A 114 -3.78 -2.04 13.95
CA VAL A 114 -3.27 -0.67 13.78
C VAL A 114 -2.12 -0.40 14.75
N ALA A 115 -2.29 -0.71 16.03
CA ALA A 115 -1.28 -0.45 17.06
C ALA A 115 0.06 -1.14 16.77
N THR A 116 0.03 -2.36 16.21
CA THR A 116 1.23 -3.12 15.86
C THR A 116 2.10 -2.39 14.83
N VAL A 117 1.51 -1.85 13.77
CA VAL A 117 2.26 -1.11 12.73
C VAL A 117 2.90 0.15 13.31
N LEU A 118 2.19 0.88 14.16
CA LEU A 118 2.71 2.07 14.84
C LEU A 118 3.88 1.73 15.78
N ARG A 119 3.79 0.58 16.46
CA ARG A 119 4.88 0.06 17.30
C ARG A 119 6.11 -0.31 16.49
N TYR A 120 5.95 -0.95 15.33
CA TYR A 120 7.05 -1.24 14.40
C TYR A 120 7.70 0.04 13.84
N LYS A 121 6.91 1.11 13.64
CA LYS A 121 7.44 2.44 13.27
C LYS A 121 8.27 3.08 14.41
N GLY A 122 8.28 2.49 15.61
CA GLY A 122 9.08 2.94 16.75
C GLY A 122 8.31 3.80 17.76
N MET A 123 6.98 3.92 17.63
CA MET A 123 6.20 4.73 18.57
C MET A 123 6.14 4.10 19.96
N LYS A 124 6.16 4.92 21.00
CA LYS A 124 5.96 4.50 22.40
C LYS A 124 4.55 3.90 22.56
N ARG A 125 4.40 2.91 23.46
CA ARG A 125 3.16 2.15 23.66
C ARG A 125 1.92 3.03 23.83
N LYS A 126 2.02 4.09 24.65
CA LYS A 126 0.91 5.01 24.90
C LYS A 126 0.51 5.75 23.62
N ALA A 127 1.46 6.37 22.92
CA ALA A 127 1.20 7.11 21.69
C ALA A 127 0.63 6.21 20.57
N ALA A 128 1.18 5.00 20.41
CA ALA A 128 0.65 4.04 19.44
C ALA A 128 -0.77 3.59 19.77
N ARG A 129 -1.11 3.47 21.08
CA ARG A 129 -2.46 3.14 21.52
C ARG A 129 -3.44 4.27 21.17
N ASP A 130 -3.10 5.51 21.57
CA ASP A 130 -3.99 6.65 21.42
C ASP A 130 -4.26 6.91 19.92
N LEU A 131 -3.22 6.89 19.09
CA LEU A 131 -3.34 7.07 17.65
C LEU A 131 -4.08 5.91 16.94
N ALA A 132 -3.93 4.66 17.42
CA ALA A 132 -4.68 3.53 16.87
C ALA A 132 -6.18 3.64 17.16
N ILE A 133 -6.56 4.13 18.32
CA ILE A 133 -7.97 4.38 18.69
C ILE A 133 -8.52 5.52 17.83
N GLU A 134 -7.79 6.63 17.71
CA GLU A 134 -8.16 7.77 16.87
C GLU A 134 -8.41 7.33 15.42
N ALA A 135 -7.44 6.67 14.78
CA ALA A 135 -7.56 6.20 13.40
C ALA A 135 -8.75 5.25 13.17
N LEU A 136 -9.09 4.40 14.15
CA LEU A 136 -10.25 3.53 14.05
C LEU A 136 -11.55 4.28 14.27
N THR A 137 -11.56 5.31 15.09
CA THR A 137 -12.72 6.19 15.30
C THR A 137 -13.03 7.01 14.05
N GLU A 138 -11.99 7.55 13.37
CA GLU A 138 -12.14 8.28 12.11
C GLU A 138 -12.83 7.46 11.01
N VAL A 139 -12.65 6.13 11.02
CA VAL A 139 -13.33 5.23 10.08
C VAL A 139 -14.62 4.61 10.65
N GLY A 140 -15.15 5.13 11.77
CA GLY A 140 -16.41 4.70 12.39
C GLY A 140 -16.36 3.31 13.02
N LEU A 141 -15.22 2.91 13.59
CA LEU A 141 -15.00 1.60 14.22
C LEU A 141 -14.73 1.68 15.73
N GLU A 142 -15.12 2.77 16.40
CA GLU A 142 -14.91 2.99 17.84
C GLU A 142 -15.52 1.88 18.72
N ARG A 143 -16.61 1.25 18.24
CA ARG A 143 -17.28 0.13 18.94
C ARG A 143 -16.74 -1.25 18.56
N ARG A 144 -15.79 -1.33 17.62
CA ARG A 144 -15.23 -2.57 17.04
C ARG A 144 -13.78 -2.85 17.44
N LEU A 145 -13.19 -2.02 18.29
CA LEU A 145 -11.75 -2.07 18.63
C LEU A 145 -11.25 -3.45 19.07
N ARG A 146 -12.09 -4.21 19.78
CA ARG A 146 -11.74 -5.51 20.36
C ARG A 146 -12.10 -6.69 19.45
N GLN A 147 -12.80 -6.46 18.34
CA GLN A 147 -13.23 -7.52 17.44
C GLN A 147 -12.09 -8.00 16.55
N ARG A 148 -12.08 -9.30 16.27
CA ARG A 148 -11.16 -9.95 15.33
C ARG A 148 -11.76 -9.96 13.91
N PRO A 149 -10.95 -10.20 12.87
CA PRO A 149 -11.46 -10.23 11.49
C PRO A 149 -12.65 -11.18 11.26
N SER A 150 -12.73 -12.30 11.98
CA SER A 150 -13.87 -13.23 11.89
C SER A 150 -15.20 -12.64 12.38
N GLU A 151 -15.15 -11.60 13.20
CA GLU A 151 -16.30 -10.94 13.81
C GLU A 151 -16.70 -9.64 13.09
N LEU A 152 -15.96 -9.27 12.02
CA LEU A 152 -16.16 -8.06 11.26
C LEU A 152 -16.78 -8.35 9.88
N SER A 153 -17.66 -7.48 9.42
CA SER A 153 -18.16 -7.51 8.04
C SER A 153 -17.05 -7.17 7.04
N GLY A 154 -17.27 -7.43 5.74
CA GLY A 154 -16.32 -7.08 4.67
C GLY A 154 -15.95 -5.59 4.69
N GLY A 155 -16.94 -4.70 4.79
CA GLY A 155 -16.71 -3.27 4.87
C GLY A 155 -15.98 -2.84 6.15
N GLU A 156 -16.26 -3.45 7.31
CA GLU A 156 -15.53 -3.18 8.55
C GLU A 156 -14.06 -3.63 8.45
N LYS A 157 -13.78 -4.80 7.84
CA LYS A 157 -12.40 -5.26 7.55
C LYS A 157 -11.65 -4.28 6.67
N GLN A 158 -12.30 -3.76 5.63
CA GLN A 158 -11.72 -2.78 4.74
C GLN A 158 -11.38 -1.49 5.51
N ARG A 159 -12.29 -0.98 6.34
CA ARG A 159 -12.04 0.20 7.18
C ARG A 159 -10.88 -0.02 8.18
N VAL A 160 -10.76 -1.22 8.76
CA VAL A 160 -9.57 -1.55 9.58
C VAL A 160 -8.29 -1.50 8.75
N ALA A 161 -8.30 -2.04 7.52
CA ALA A 161 -7.13 -2.00 6.63
C ALA A 161 -6.74 -0.57 6.24
N ILE A 162 -7.74 0.29 6.01
CA ILE A 162 -7.55 1.72 5.73
C ILE A 162 -6.96 2.43 6.95
N ALA A 163 -7.55 2.29 8.14
CA ALA A 163 -7.03 2.86 9.37
C ALA A 163 -5.58 2.43 9.63
N ARG A 164 -5.26 1.15 9.43
CA ARG A 164 -3.90 0.61 9.56
C ARG A 164 -2.91 1.26 8.57
N ALA A 165 -3.35 1.50 7.32
CA ALA A 165 -2.51 2.11 6.30
C ALA A 165 -2.23 3.58 6.60
N LEU A 166 -3.24 4.34 7.05
CA LEU A 166 -3.18 5.79 7.21
C LEU A 166 -2.69 6.24 8.59
N ALA A 167 -2.91 5.47 9.66
CA ALA A 167 -2.52 5.83 11.03
C ALA A 167 -1.04 6.22 11.19
N LYS A 168 -0.17 5.68 10.37
CA LYS A 168 1.26 6.02 10.40
C LYS A 168 1.64 7.25 9.59
N GLN A 169 0.67 7.97 9.01
CA GLN A 169 0.84 9.16 8.18
C GLN A 169 1.87 8.91 7.07
N PRO A 170 1.57 8.03 6.11
CA PRO A 170 2.51 7.69 5.04
C PRO A 170 2.60 8.83 4.01
N ASP A 171 3.77 8.99 3.37
CA ASP A 171 3.98 9.93 2.26
C ASP A 171 3.35 9.41 0.96
N LEU A 172 3.20 8.08 0.83
CA LEU A 172 2.67 7.38 -0.35
C LEU A 172 1.60 6.37 0.10
N VAL A 173 0.45 6.36 -0.57
CA VAL A 173 -0.58 5.35 -0.37
C VAL A 173 -0.76 4.54 -1.64
N PHE A 174 -0.66 3.23 -1.52
CA PHE A 174 -0.90 2.26 -2.59
C PHE A 174 -2.16 1.47 -2.26
N ALA A 175 -3.14 1.52 -3.15
CA ALA A 175 -4.43 0.85 -2.96
C ALA A 175 -4.73 -0.06 -4.16
N ASP A 176 -4.99 -1.32 -3.89
CA ASP A 176 -5.42 -2.31 -4.87
C ASP A 176 -6.87 -2.66 -4.62
N GLU A 177 -7.77 -2.17 -5.48
CA GLU A 177 -9.23 -2.29 -5.38
C GLU A 177 -9.81 -1.90 -4.00
N PRO A 178 -9.52 -0.68 -3.48
CA PRO A 178 -9.85 -0.30 -2.10
C PRO A 178 -11.34 -0.22 -1.79
N THR A 179 -12.21 -0.23 -2.80
CA THR A 179 -13.66 -0.09 -2.66
C THR A 179 -14.42 -1.36 -3.02
N SER A 180 -13.76 -2.43 -3.43
CA SER A 180 -14.39 -3.66 -3.92
C SER A 180 -15.30 -4.36 -2.88
N ALA A 181 -15.08 -4.13 -1.59
CA ALA A 181 -15.85 -4.69 -0.47
C ALA A 181 -16.73 -3.66 0.25
N LEU A 182 -16.81 -2.42 -0.27
CA LEU A 182 -17.61 -1.35 0.31
C LEU A 182 -18.94 -1.21 -0.45
N ASP A 183 -20.04 -1.02 0.28
CA ASP A 183 -21.29 -0.51 -0.26
C ASP A 183 -21.13 0.98 -0.67
N GLY A 184 -22.09 1.49 -1.47
CA GLY A 184 -21.98 2.83 -2.07
C GLY A 184 -21.82 3.97 -1.05
N GLU A 185 -22.35 3.85 0.17
CA GLU A 185 -22.20 4.86 1.23
C GLU A 185 -20.81 4.80 1.88
N SER A 186 -20.29 3.61 2.14
CA SER A 186 -18.95 3.41 2.73
C SER A 186 -17.82 3.77 1.76
N GLY A 187 -18.06 3.68 0.46
CA GLY A 187 -17.09 4.07 -0.58
C GLY A 187 -16.77 5.57 -0.58
N GLN A 188 -17.76 6.43 -0.22
CA GLN A 188 -17.55 7.89 -0.17
C GLN A 188 -16.66 8.34 0.99
N ILE A 189 -16.60 7.58 2.08
CA ILE A 189 -15.73 7.90 3.25
C ILE A 189 -14.25 7.69 2.91
N VAL A 190 -13.95 6.78 1.98
CA VAL A 190 -12.56 6.41 1.61
C VAL A 190 -11.93 7.38 0.60
N VAL A 191 -12.75 8.15 -0.12
CA VAL A 191 -12.29 9.06 -1.20
C VAL A 191 -12.18 10.53 -0.72
N ARG A 192 -12.61 10.84 0.47
CA ARG A 192 -12.43 12.15 1.10
C ARG A 192 -11.19 12.18 1.98
#